data_74e989cfaeddfb68abfcaa8aca62d5c0
#
_entry.id   74e989cfaeddfb68abfcaa8aca62d5c0
#
_cell.length_a   1.000
_cell.length_b   1.000
_cell.length_c   1.000
_cell.angle_alpha   90.00
_cell.angle_beta   90.00
_cell.angle_gamma   90.00
#
_symmetry.space_group_name_H-M   'P 1'
#
loop_
_entity.id
_entity.type
_entity.pdbx_description
1 polymer ?
#
loop_
_entity_poly.entity_id
_entity_poly.type
_entity_poly.pdbx_seq_one_letter_code
_entity_poly.pdbx_strand_id
1 'polypeptide(L)'
;MKHYDVVIIGAGPAGIFTALELYKHAPETLRVLVVDEGINIEHRRCPARKHGVCVRCNPCNIMSGWAGAGAFSDGKLSLSEEVGGNLVNYLSVDEVRTLIHYADSMYLDFGAPKEVFGLNDKKSDEIAYECSKYNIHLVRCPVRHMGTEYSYEVLKAMYDHLRKISGFTFLERTHADPIINQNGIVTGARLTDKDGNAQDISAHYVVAAPGRGGAEWLAGIAHEHDISTRNNEVDIGVRVEVPNSVMDNLTKHLYEAKMVYYSDTFENKVRTFCMNPGGIVSEEHYNPGFHNTFNQSIAVVNGHSYADEASHTENTNFAMLVSTSFTEPFNQPIEYGRYIAQLGNMLTGGGIMVQRLGDLLMGRRTDESRLRKSTTRATLTTAVPGDLSFVLPHRHLTSIIEALRAFNNVAPG
;
A
#
# COMPACT_ATOMS: atom_id res chain seq x y z
N MET A 1 -28.42 -7.90 23.92
CA MET A 1 -27.50 -7.41 22.87
C MET A 1 -26.39 -6.64 23.54
N LYS A 2 -25.12 -6.92 23.25
CA LYS A 2 -24.02 -6.09 23.77
C LYS A 2 -24.11 -4.71 23.13
N HIS A 3 -23.80 -3.67 23.88
CA HIS A 3 -23.84 -2.29 23.42
C HIS A 3 -22.45 -1.68 23.49
N TYR A 4 -22.08 -0.93 22.44
CA TYR A 4 -20.89 -0.10 22.38
C TYR A 4 -21.28 1.33 21.95
N ASP A 5 -20.50 2.31 22.35
CA ASP A 5 -20.71 3.67 21.86
C ASP A 5 -20.18 3.81 20.44
N VAL A 6 -19.00 3.21 20.17
CA VAL A 6 -18.35 3.24 18.85
C VAL A 6 -17.88 1.84 18.46
N VAL A 7 -18.15 1.45 17.21
CA VAL A 7 -17.55 0.28 16.56
C VAL A 7 -16.63 0.75 15.44
N ILE A 8 -15.39 0.29 15.45
CA ILE A 8 -14.38 0.59 14.42
C ILE A 8 -14.16 -0.69 13.62
N ILE A 9 -14.49 -0.67 12.33
CA ILE A 9 -14.31 -1.79 11.40
C ILE A 9 -13.00 -1.60 10.66
N GLY A 10 -12.02 -2.44 10.96
CA GLY A 10 -10.64 -2.41 10.46
C GLY A 10 -9.67 -1.81 11.46
N ALA A 11 -8.63 -2.59 11.77
CA ALA A 11 -7.55 -2.23 12.70
C ALA A 11 -6.26 -1.81 11.96
N GLY A 12 -6.39 -1.25 10.76
CA GLY A 12 -5.32 -0.58 10.03
C GLY A 12 -5.02 0.82 10.60
N PRO A 13 -4.12 1.61 9.98
CA PRO A 13 -3.74 2.94 10.49
C PRO A 13 -4.94 3.84 10.79
N ALA A 14 -5.94 3.90 9.91
CA ALA A 14 -7.14 4.72 10.14
C ALA A 14 -7.91 4.29 11.41
N GLY A 15 -8.11 2.98 11.61
CA GLY A 15 -8.79 2.46 12.79
C GLY A 15 -7.98 2.67 14.08
N ILE A 16 -6.66 2.48 14.03
CA ILE A 16 -5.75 2.72 15.16
C ILE A 16 -5.79 4.19 15.59
N PHE A 17 -5.64 5.12 14.64
CA PHE A 17 -5.68 6.55 14.94
C PHE A 17 -7.05 6.98 15.45
N THR A 18 -8.14 6.45 14.88
CA THR A 18 -9.49 6.67 15.43
C THR A 18 -9.58 6.22 16.89
N ALA A 19 -9.06 5.05 17.22
CA ALA A 19 -9.08 4.55 18.59
C ALA A 19 -8.23 5.40 19.55
N LEU A 20 -7.04 5.85 19.10
CA LEU A 20 -6.16 6.73 19.90
C LEU A 20 -6.81 8.11 20.13
N GLU A 21 -7.45 8.69 19.12
CA GLU A 21 -8.14 9.97 19.26
C GLU A 21 -9.37 9.88 20.16
N LEU A 22 -10.15 8.82 20.05
CA LEU A 22 -11.26 8.56 20.96
C LEU A 22 -10.77 8.44 22.41
N TYR A 23 -9.68 7.73 22.65
CA TYR A 23 -9.09 7.64 23.99
C TYR A 23 -8.66 9.01 24.53
N LYS A 24 -8.06 9.85 23.69
CA LYS A 24 -7.51 11.15 24.09
C LYS A 24 -8.60 12.19 24.37
N HIS A 25 -9.71 12.15 23.65
CA HIS A 25 -10.70 13.23 23.63
C HIS A 25 -12.09 12.85 24.12
N ALA A 26 -12.39 11.57 24.32
CA ALA A 26 -13.68 11.09 24.78
C ALA A 26 -13.70 10.81 26.31
N PRO A 27 -14.89 10.71 26.92
CA PRO A 27 -15.03 10.32 28.32
C PRO A 27 -14.42 8.93 28.60
N GLU A 28 -13.85 8.74 29.79
CA GLU A 28 -13.31 7.43 30.24
C GLU A 28 -14.33 6.29 30.23
N THR A 29 -15.62 6.63 30.25
CA THR A 29 -16.74 5.67 30.20
C THR A 29 -17.03 5.17 28.80
N LEU A 30 -16.39 5.71 27.76
CA LEU A 30 -16.63 5.35 26.36
C LEU A 30 -16.32 3.87 26.11
N ARG A 31 -17.26 3.16 25.50
CA ARG A 31 -17.12 1.75 25.13
C ARG A 31 -16.85 1.63 23.64
N VAL A 32 -15.64 1.23 23.28
CA VAL A 32 -15.18 1.10 21.90
C VAL A 32 -14.92 -0.38 21.57
N LEU A 33 -15.42 -0.81 20.42
CA LEU A 33 -15.09 -2.10 19.84
C LEU A 33 -14.29 -1.88 18.55
N VAL A 34 -13.10 -2.47 18.49
CA VAL A 34 -12.30 -2.54 17.25
C VAL A 34 -12.37 -3.96 16.70
N VAL A 35 -12.77 -4.11 15.44
CA VAL A 35 -12.96 -5.40 14.79
C VAL A 35 -12.06 -5.50 13.54
N ASP A 36 -11.38 -6.63 13.37
CA ASP A 36 -10.61 -6.91 12.16
C ASP A 36 -10.76 -8.38 11.72
N GLU A 37 -10.80 -8.61 10.42
CA GLU A 37 -10.89 -9.96 9.84
C GLU A 37 -9.60 -10.77 10.04
N GLY A 38 -8.47 -10.09 10.18
CA GLY A 38 -7.18 -10.71 10.43
C GLY A 38 -6.91 -10.91 11.93
N ILE A 39 -5.67 -11.20 12.22
CA ILE A 39 -5.20 -11.52 13.58
C ILE A 39 -4.42 -10.34 14.19
N ASN A 40 -4.19 -10.42 15.52
CA ASN A 40 -3.41 -9.40 16.22
C ASN A 40 -1.95 -9.39 15.76
N ILE A 41 -1.27 -8.28 16.03
CA ILE A 41 0.08 -8.04 15.55
C ILE A 41 1.09 -9.08 16.04
N GLU A 42 0.92 -9.63 17.24
CA GLU A 42 1.84 -10.60 17.84
C GLU A 42 1.87 -11.93 17.09
N HIS A 43 0.77 -12.30 16.44
CA HIS A 43 0.61 -13.56 15.72
C HIS A 43 0.71 -13.39 14.19
N ARG A 44 0.71 -12.15 13.68
CA ARG A 44 0.84 -11.90 12.25
C ARG A 44 2.23 -12.29 11.75
N ARG A 45 2.29 -13.29 10.89
CA ARG A 45 3.53 -13.76 10.26
C ARG A 45 3.23 -14.24 8.85
N CYS A 46 4.10 -13.91 7.90
CA CYS A 46 4.02 -14.46 6.55
C CYS A 46 4.86 -15.74 6.46
N PRO A 47 4.25 -16.91 6.20
CA PRO A 47 5.00 -18.17 6.05
C PRO A 47 6.01 -18.11 4.89
N ALA A 48 5.70 -17.37 3.82
CA ALA A 48 6.58 -17.21 2.67
C ALA A 48 7.95 -16.61 3.03
N ARG A 49 8.01 -15.72 4.02
CA ARG A 49 9.28 -15.14 4.50
C ARG A 49 10.23 -16.20 5.09
N LYS A 50 9.67 -17.29 5.63
CA LYS A 50 10.46 -18.39 6.22
C LYS A 50 10.75 -19.51 5.23
N HIS A 51 9.83 -19.78 4.34
CA HIS A 51 9.85 -20.99 3.47
C HIS A 51 10.02 -20.65 1.98
N GLY A 52 10.06 -19.36 1.61
CA GLY A 52 10.20 -18.91 0.22
C GLY A 52 8.95 -19.11 -0.66
N VAL A 53 7.89 -19.71 -0.13
CA VAL A 53 6.67 -20.03 -0.90
C VAL A 53 5.43 -19.51 -0.19
N CYS A 54 4.56 -18.80 -0.91
CA CYS A 54 3.30 -18.32 -0.39
C CYS A 54 2.31 -19.47 -0.19
N VAL A 55 1.74 -19.56 1.02
CA VAL A 55 0.74 -20.60 1.39
C VAL A 55 -0.71 -20.13 1.21
N ARG A 56 -0.93 -18.95 0.62
CA ARG A 56 -2.25 -18.37 0.33
C ARG A 56 -3.17 -18.31 1.55
N CYS A 57 -2.69 -17.69 2.64
CA CYS A 57 -3.49 -17.48 3.86
C CYS A 57 -4.81 -16.75 3.54
N ASN A 58 -5.88 -17.09 4.23
CA ASN A 58 -7.16 -16.41 4.12
C ASN A 58 -7.66 -15.97 5.52
N PRO A 59 -7.76 -14.65 5.80
CA PRO A 59 -7.22 -13.55 5.02
C PRO A 59 -5.68 -13.54 5.00
N CYS A 60 -5.10 -12.83 4.03
CA CYS A 60 -3.63 -12.72 3.91
C CYS A 60 -3.04 -11.97 5.12
N ASN A 61 -2.12 -12.60 5.85
CA ASN A 61 -1.51 -12.03 7.04
C ASN A 61 -0.67 -10.76 6.78
N ILE A 62 -0.24 -10.51 5.54
CA ILE A 62 0.41 -9.24 5.17
C ILE A 62 -0.61 -8.12 5.04
N MET A 63 -1.79 -8.42 4.48
CA MET A 63 -2.80 -7.42 4.14
C MET A 63 -3.74 -7.09 5.29
N SER A 64 -4.19 -8.11 6.05
CA SER A 64 -5.25 -8.01 7.06
C SER A 64 -4.74 -8.29 8.47
N GLY A 65 -5.38 -7.68 9.44
CA GLY A 65 -5.06 -7.77 10.86
C GLY A 65 -4.60 -6.46 11.45
N TRP A 66 -4.30 -6.45 12.75
CA TRP A 66 -3.85 -5.26 13.45
C TRP A 66 -2.68 -4.57 12.72
N ALA A 67 -2.77 -3.26 12.61
CA ALA A 67 -1.89 -2.37 11.85
C ALA A 67 -2.00 -2.48 10.32
N GLY A 68 -2.94 -3.27 9.80
CA GLY A 68 -3.23 -3.36 8.37
C GLY A 68 -2.01 -3.80 7.53
N ALA A 69 -2.00 -3.45 6.26
CA ALA A 69 -0.89 -3.74 5.35
C ALA A 69 0.40 -2.98 5.73
N GLY A 70 0.29 -1.86 6.44
CA GLY A 70 1.42 -1.05 6.88
C GLY A 70 2.40 -1.77 7.81
N ALA A 71 1.93 -2.73 8.62
CA ALA A 71 2.77 -3.51 9.54
C ALA A 71 3.83 -4.39 8.85
N PHE A 72 3.64 -4.71 7.57
CA PHE A 72 4.55 -5.54 6.78
C PHE A 72 5.11 -4.82 5.56
N SER A 73 4.94 -3.52 5.51
CA SER A 73 5.54 -2.63 4.52
C SER A 73 6.97 -2.26 4.93
N ASP A 74 7.57 -1.35 4.18
CA ASP A 74 8.89 -0.78 4.43
C ASP A 74 8.93 0.25 5.58
N GLY A 75 7.81 0.52 6.24
CA GLY A 75 7.74 1.40 7.40
C GLY A 75 8.11 2.85 7.09
N LYS A 76 7.65 3.37 5.96
CA LYS A 76 7.88 4.77 5.58
C LYS A 76 6.70 5.66 5.93
N LEU A 77 6.97 6.78 6.59
CA LEU A 77 6.05 7.91 6.71
C LEU A 77 6.48 9.00 5.72
N SER A 78 5.63 9.28 4.75
CA SER A 78 5.81 10.40 3.81
C SER A 78 5.30 11.67 4.47
N LEU A 79 6.19 12.66 4.67
CA LEU A 79 5.88 13.89 5.40
C LEU A 79 5.64 15.06 4.43
N SER A 80 4.78 14.85 3.45
CA SER A 80 4.45 15.84 2.43
C SER A 80 2.97 15.73 2.03
N GLU A 81 2.32 16.87 1.87
CA GLU A 81 0.95 16.98 1.39
C GLU A 81 0.76 16.58 -0.08
N GLU A 82 1.86 16.51 -0.83
CA GLU A 82 1.86 16.08 -2.23
C GLU A 82 1.84 14.56 -2.38
N VAL A 83 1.90 13.81 -1.27
CA VAL A 83 2.02 12.35 -1.28
C VAL A 83 0.99 11.73 -0.35
N GLY A 84 0.30 10.70 -0.84
CA GLY A 84 -0.56 9.86 0.01
C GLY A 84 -2.04 10.20 -0.02
N GLY A 85 -2.53 10.81 -1.07
CA GLY A 85 -3.96 11.03 -1.26
C GLY A 85 -4.30 12.45 -1.73
N ASN A 86 -5.58 12.79 -1.68
CA ASN A 86 -6.11 14.04 -2.21
C ASN A 86 -6.77 14.90 -1.11
N LEU A 87 -6.24 14.86 0.11
CA LEU A 87 -6.83 15.57 1.25
C LEU A 87 -6.83 17.10 1.05
N VAL A 88 -5.87 17.61 0.27
CA VAL A 88 -5.80 19.02 -0.17
C VAL A 88 -7.00 19.46 -1.02
N ASN A 89 -7.81 18.55 -1.54
CA ASN A 89 -9.07 18.88 -2.22
C ASN A 89 -10.20 19.25 -1.24
N TYR A 90 -10.03 18.98 0.04
CA TYR A 90 -11.03 19.18 1.09
C TYR A 90 -10.57 20.10 2.20
N LEU A 91 -9.26 20.19 2.46
CA LEU A 91 -8.63 20.99 3.49
C LEU A 91 -7.57 21.90 2.86
N SER A 92 -7.24 22.98 3.53
CA SER A 92 -6.10 23.81 3.12
C SER A 92 -4.78 23.05 3.25
N VAL A 93 -3.78 23.44 2.49
CA VAL A 93 -2.42 22.87 2.55
C VAL A 93 -1.86 22.93 3.98
N ASP A 94 -2.07 24.03 4.70
CA ASP A 94 -1.57 24.20 6.06
C ASP A 94 -2.27 23.29 7.08
N GLU A 95 -3.57 23.04 6.92
CA GLU A 95 -4.29 22.05 7.73
C GLU A 95 -3.76 20.64 7.47
N VAL A 96 -3.54 20.27 6.19
CA VAL A 96 -2.99 18.96 5.83
C VAL A 96 -1.58 18.79 6.40
N ARG A 97 -0.72 19.80 6.30
CA ARG A 97 0.63 19.79 6.93
C ARG A 97 0.56 19.62 8.43
N THR A 98 -0.37 20.32 9.09
CA THR A 98 -0.58 20.19 10.54
C THR A 98 -0.97 18.75 10.91
N LEU A 99 -1.87 18.12 10.15
CA LEU A 99 -2.28 16.74 10.37
C LEU A 99 -1.13 15.75 10.12
N ILE A 100 -0.30 15.99 9.10
CA ILE A 100 0.90 15.17 8.82
C ILE A 100 1.87 15.23 10.01
N HIS A 101 2.18 16.44 10.50
CA HIS A 101 3.06 16.63 11.66
C HIS A 101 2.47 16.00 12.92
N TYR A 102 1.16 16.10 13.11
CA TYR A 102 0.48 15.44 14.22
C TYR A 102 0.60 13.92 14.14
N ALA A 103 0.31 13.34 12.98
CA ALA A 103 0.47 11.90 12.78
C ALA A 103 1.92 11.45 13.01
N ASP A 104 2.90 12.20 12.51
CA ASP A 104 4.32 11.93 12.72
C ASP A 104 4.71 11.99 14.21
N SER A 105 4.20 12.98 14.94
CA SER A 105 4.43 13.08 16.39
C SER A 105 3.90 11.87 17.15
N MET A 106 2.73 11.36 16.76
CA MET A 106 2.16 10.14 17.34
C MET A 106 3.09 8.92 17.14
N TYR A 107 3.66 8.77 15.94
CA TYR A 107 4.63 7.70 15.72
C TYR A 107 5.90 7.87 16.57
N LEU A 108 6.38 9.10 16.73
CA LEU A 108 7.53 9.40 17.61
C LEU A 108 7.23 9.09 19.07
N ASP A 109 6.04 9.41 19.57
CA ASP A 109 5.61 9.11 20.95
C ASP A 109 5.58 7.60 21.23
N PHE A 110 5.35 6.78 20.21
CA PHE A 110 5.41 5.32 20.30
C PHE A 110 6.75 4.71 19.88
N GLY A 111 7.81 5.52 19.74
CA GLY A 111 9.18 5.05 19.60
C GLY A 111 9.73 4.99 18.18
N ALA A 112 9.11 5.68 17.22
CA ALA A 112 9.67 5.79 15.86
C ALA A 112 11.04 6.49 15.88
N PRO A 113 11.98 6.13 14.97
CA PRO A 113 13.26 6.81 14.81
C PRO A 113 13.09 8.30 14.53
N LYS A 114 13.96 9.14 15.09
CA LYS A 114 13.92 10.60 14.90
C LYS A 114 14.45 11.06 13.55
N GLU A 115 15.22 10.23 12.87
CA GLU A 115 15.83 10.55 11.58
C GLU A 115 14.79 10.74 10.49
N VAL A 116 15.00 11.75 9.66
CA VAL A 116 14.16 12.06 8.48
C VAL A 116 15.09 12.29 7.29
N PHE A 117 14.85 11.57 6.21
CA PHE A 117 15.56 11.72 4.95
C PHE A 117 14.89 12.76 4.05
N GLY A 118 15.66 13.35 3.14
CA GLY A 118 15.12 14.23 2.10
C GLY A 118 14.56 15.54 2.61
N LEU A 119 15.11 16.06 3.72
CA LEU A 119 14.80 17.42 4.18
C LEU A 119 15.15 18.45 3.10
N ASN A 120 14.44 19.58 3.08
CA ASN A 120 14.67 20.68 2.14
C ASN A 120 16.05 21.30 2.37
N ASP A 121 17.03 20.78 1.69
CA ASP A 121 18.43 21.21 1.74
C ASP A 121 19.01 21.42 0.34
N LYS A 122 20.22 21.95 0.30
CA LYS A 122 20.92 22.22 -0.96
C LYS A 122 21.06 21.00 -1.87
N LYS A 123 21.24 19.81 -1.30
CA LYS A 123 21.39 18.57 -2.09
C LYS A 123 20.09 18.16 -2.76
N SER A 124 18.98 18.26 -2.06
CA SER A 124 17.65 18.05 -2.63
C SER A 124 17.35 19.03 -3.77
N ASP A 125 17.81 20.32 -3.64
CA ASP A 125 17.68 21.33 -4.70
C ASP A 125 18.51 20.97 -5.92
N GLU A 126 19.75 20.53 -5.74
CA GLU A 126 20.62 20.07 -6.83
C GLU A 126 19.98 18.88 -7.59
N ILE A 127 19.44 17.90 -6.87
CA ILE A 127 18.77 16.74 -7.49
C ILE A 127 17.52 17.20 -8.26
N ALA A 128 16.70 18.09 -7.70
CA ALA A 128 15.53 18.61 -8.38
C ALA A 128 15.89 19.38 -9.66
N TYR A 129 16.97 20.16 -9.60
CA TYR A 129 17.47 20.90 -10.76
C TYR A 129 17.95 19.92 -11.86
N GLU A 130 18.70 18.86 -11.50
CA GLU A 130 19.08 17.84 -12.47
C GLU A 130 17.87 17.14 -13.10
N CYS A 131 16.87 16.76 -12.29
CA CYS A 131 15.63 16.17 -12.78
C CYS A 131 14.91 17.08 -13.79
N SER A 132 14.84 18.38 -13.50
CA SER A 132 14.11 19.36 -14.34
C SER A 132 14.68 19.49 -15.76
N LYS A 133 15.97 19.21 -15.97
CA LYS A 133 16.60 19.22 -17.30
C LYS A 133 16.02 18.17 -18.25
N TYR A 134 15.37 17.16 -17.71
CA TYR A 134 14.81 16.01 -18.45
C TYR A 134 13.28 15.93 -18.32
N ASN A 135 12.63 17.05 -18.02
CA ASN A 135 11.18 17.12 -17.79
C ASN A 135 10.68 16.20 -16.66
N ILE A 136 11.55 15.89 -15.70
CA ILE A 136 11.22 15.11 -14.51
C ILE A 136 10.96 16.09 -13.36
N HIS A 137 9.78 16.01 -12.74
CA HIS A 137 9.47 16.71 -11.52
C HIS A 137 9.83 15.86 -10.31
N LEU A 138 10.76 16.33 -9.47
CA LEU A 138 11.06 15.72 -8.17
C LEU A 138 10.09 16.27 -7.12
N VAL A 139 9.21 15.41 -6.60
CA VAL A 139 8.34 15.75 -5.49
C VAL A 139 9.14 15.81 -4.19
N ARG A 140 9.07 16.95 -3.49
CA ARG A 140 9.71 17.12 -2.19
C ARG A 140 8.94 16.37 -1.12
N CYS A 141 9.47 15.23 -0.73
CA CYS A 141 8.83 14.37 0.24
C CYS A 141 9.84 13.90 1.29
N PRO A 142 9.98 14.63 2.40
CA PRO A 142 10.73 14.10 3.54
C PRO A 142 10.13 12.78 4.00
N VAL A 143 10.99 11.82 4.35
CA VAL A 143 10.59 10.46 4.73
C VAL A 143 11.19 10.09 6.07
N ARG A 144 10.35 9.68 7.02
CA ARG A 144 10.78 8.95 8.21
C ARG A 144 10.75 7.47 7.88
N HIS A 145 11.93 6.84 7.85
CA HIS A 145 12.06 5.42 7.55
C HIS A 145 12.22 4.62 8.84
N MET A 146 11.31 3.70 9.07
CA MET A 146 11.32 2.80 10.23
C MET A 146 11.80 1.39 9.86
N GLY A 147 11.77 1.03 8.58
CA GLY A 147 11.93 -0.36 8.16
C GLY A 147 10.79 -1.25 8.66
N THR A 148 10.80 -2.48 8.25
CA THR A 148 9.78 -3.44 8.69
C THR A 148 9.87 -3.74 10.19
N GLU A 149 11.06 -3.71 10.76
CA GLU A 149 11.36 -4.07 12.15
C GLU A 149 10.82 -3.03 13.13
N TYR A 150 11.24 -1.77 12.99
CA TYR A 150 10.77 -0.70 13.88
C TYR A 150 9.30 -0.36 13.67
N SER A 151 8.79 -0.51 12.43
CA SER A 151 7.36 -0.38 12.16
C SER A 151 6.53 -1.35 13.00
N TYR A 152 6.99 -2.61 13.12
CA TYR A 152 6.34 -3.60 13.98
C TYR A 152 6.34 -3.16 15.45
N GLU A 153 7.51 -2.72 15.98
CA GLU A 153 7.64 -2.33 17.40
C GLU A 153 6.75 -1.13 17.74
N VAL A 154 6.73 -0.10 16.90
CA VAL A 154 5.89 1.09 17.10
C VAL A 154 4.41 0.72 17.08
N LEU A 155 3.97 -0.06 16.09
CA LEU A 155 2.57 -0.46 15.96
C LEU A 155 2.15 -1.44 17.06
N LYS A 156 3.07 -2.26 17.56
CA LYS A 156 2.84 -3.09 18.74
C LYS A 156 2.70 -2.24 20.00
N ALA A 157 3.52 -1.21 20.17
CA ALA A 157 3.41 -0.30 21.30
C ALA A 157 2.03 0.42 21.32
N MET A 158 1.51 0.85 20.15
CA MET A 158 0.17 1.39 20.03
C MET A 158 -0.90 0.36 20.42
N TYR A 159 -0.76 -0.89 19.98
CA TYR A 159 -1.67 -1.97 20.35
C TYR A 159 -1.67 -2.25 21.86
N ASP A 160 -0.48 -2.38 22.45
CA ASP A 160 -0.33 -2.63 23.88
C ASP A 160 -0.87 -1.47 24.73
N HIS A 161 -0.75 -0.24 24.24
CA HIS A 161 -1.33 0.93 24.88
C HIS A 161 -2.86 0.85 24.88
N LEU A 162 -3.47 0.69 23.69
CA LEU A 162 -4.93 0.65 23.55
C LEU A 162 -5.58 -0.53 24.30
N ARG A 163 -4.92 -1.69 24.35
CA ARG A 163 -5.45 -2.86 25.09
C ARG A 163 -5.53 -2.68 26.60
N LYS A 164 -4.78 -1.74 27.17
CA LYS A 164 -4.78 -1.45 28.61
C LYS A 164 -5.92 -0.51 28.99
N ILE A 165 -6.59 0.10 28.02
CA ILE A 165 -7.63 1.09 28.27
C ILE A 165 -8.93 0.37 28.62
N SER A 166 -9.50 0.73 29.79
CA SER A 166 -10.82 0.26 30.19
C SER A 166 -11.88 0.74 29.18
N GLY A 167 -12.76 -0.15 28.76
CA GLY A 167 -13.82 0.18 27.78
C GLY A 167 -13.45 -0.15 26.33
N PHE A 168 -12.19 -0.43 26.01
CA PHE A 168 -11.79 -0.85 24.67
C PHE A 168 -11.79 -2.39 24.55
N THR A 169 -12.43 -2.89 23.51
CA THR A 169 -12.51 -4.31 23.19
C THR A 169 -11.97 -4.53 21.78
N PHE A 170 -11.21 -5.61 21.59
CA PHE A 170 -10.63 -5.96 20.28
C PHE A 170 -11.10 -7.35 19.88
N LEU A 171 -11.66 -7.47 18.67
CA LEU A 171 -12.05 -8.76 18.08
C LEU A 171 -11.26 -9.00 16.81
N GLU A 172 -10.64 -10.17 16.77
CA GLU A 172 -9.85 -10.68 15.66
C GLU A 172 -10.65 -11.72 14.88
N ARG A 173 -10.25 -11.99 13.63
CA ARG A 173 -10.88 -13.01 12.76
C ARG A 173 -12.41 -12.86 12.73
N THR A 174 -12.85 -11.59 12.71
CA THR A 174 -14.27 -11.25 12.77
C THR A 174 -14.55 -10.25 11.67
N HIS A 175 -15.48 -10.59 10.82
CA HIS A 175 -16.06 -9.68 9.83
C HIS A 175 -17.14 -8.84 10.50
N ALA A 176 -17.32 -7.61 10.07
CA ALA A 176 -18.35 -6.72 10.60
C ALA A 176 -19.04 -5.94 9.48
N ASP A 177 -20.38 -5.96 9.48
CA ASP A 177 -21.22 -5.15 8.62
C ASP A 177 -21.99 -4.13 9.45
N PRO A 178 -22.14 -2.86 9.00
CA PRO A 178 -22.99 -1.90 9.70
C PRO A 178 -24.47 -2.31 9.59
N ILE A 179 -25.22 -2.13 10.66
CA ILE A 179 -26.67 -2.29 10.66
C ILE A 179 -27.29 -0.91 10.49
N ILE A 180 -27.90 -0.68 9.33
CA ILE A 180 -28.56 0.57 8.98
C ILE A 180 -30.05 0.31 8.90
N ASN A 181 -30.85 1.11 9.60
CA ASN A 181 -32.28 0.96 9.60
C ASN A 181 -32.93 1.58 8.33
N GLN A 182 -34.24 1.40 8.19
CA GLN A 182 -35.01 1.91 7.03
C GLN A 182 -34.96 3.44 6.87
N ASN A 183 -34.56 4.17 7.91
CA ASN A 183 -34.41 5.63 7.86
C ASN A 183 -32.96 6.07 7.56
N GLY A 184 -32.09 5.16 7.18
CA GLY A 184 -30.67 5.44 6.92
C GLY A 184 -29.83 5.71 8.17
N ILE A 185 -30.34 5.33 9.36
CA ILE A 185 -29.61 5.54 10.63
C ILE A 185 -28.88 4.25 11.00
N VAL A 186 -27.57 4.39 11.30
CA VAL A 186 -26.77 3.30 11.85
C VAL A 186 -27.25 2.98 13.26
N THR A 187 -27.47 1.70 13.56
CA THR A 187 -27.96 1.22 14.87
C THR A 187 -26.99 0.22 15.53
N GLY A 188 -25.98 -0.23 14.81
CA GLY A 188 -25.02 -1.19 15.32
C GLY A 188 -24.21 -1.86 14.20
N ALA A 189 -23.72 -3.05 14.50
CA ALA A 189 -23.01 -3.88 13.55
C ALA A 189 -23.37 -5.36 13.73
N ARG A 190 -23.38 -6.10 12.63
CA ARG A 190 -23.42 -7.56 12.60
C ARG A 190 -21.99 -8.08 12.54
N LEU A 191 -21.63 -8.87 13.52
CA LEU A 191 -20.33 -9.52 13.62
C LEU A 191 -20.45 -10.96 13.16
N THR A 192 -19.55 -11.40 12.28
CA THR A 192 -19.48 -12.79 11.84
C THR A 192 -18.07 -13.31 12.11
N ASP A 193 -17.96 -14.33 12.95
CA ASP A 193 -16.67 -14.95 13.28
C ASP A 193 -16.17 -15.86 12.16
N LYS A 194 -14.93 -16.39 12.32
CA LYS A 194 -14.30 -17.30 11.37
C LYS A 194 -15.07 -18.62 11.13
N ASP A 195 -15.94 -19.00 12.05
CA ASP A 195 -16.73 -20.21 11.99
C ASP A 195 -18.14 -19.97 11.41
N GLY A 196 -18.43 -18.71 11.02
CA GLY A 196 -19.68 -18.28 10.42
C GLY A 196 -20.77 -17.95 11.45
N ASN A 197 -20.48 -17.92 12.74
CA ASN A 197 -21.46 -17.54 13.75
C ASN A 197 -21.68 -16.02 13.70
N ALA A 198 -22.93 -15.60 13.52
CA ALA A 198 -23.30 -14.21 13.45
C ALA A 198 -23.89 -13.70 14.76
N GLN A 199 -23.53 -12.48 15.16
CA GLN A 199 -24.05 -11.79 16.33
C GLN A 199 -24.30 -10.32 16.02
N ASP A 200 -25.49 -9.83 16.27
CA ASP A 200 -25.79 -8.40 16.18
C ASP A 200 -25.45 -7.71 17.52
N ILE A 201 -24.79 -6.56 17.39
CA ILE A 201 -24.49 -5.65 18.51
C ILE A 201 -25.08 -4.28 18.23
N SER A 202 -25.41 -3.53 19.26
CA SER A 202 -25.86 -2.14 19.10
C SER A 202 -24.69 -1.17 19.25
N ALA A 203 -24.70 -0.09 18.46
CA ALA A 203 -23.73 0.98 18.56
C ALA A 203 -24.35 2.32 18.16
N HIS A 204 -23.86 3.42 18.76
CA HIS A 204 -24.24 4.76 18.34
C HIS A 204 -23.52 5.18 17.05
N TYR A 205 -22.25 4.79 16.89
CA TYR A 205 -21.42 5.12 15.73
C TYR A 205 -20.70 3.88 15.21
N VAL A 206 -20.62 3.78 13.89
CA VAL A 206 -19.78 2.78 13.20
C VAL A 206 -18.81 3.52 12.29
N VAL A 207 -17.51 3.31 12.50
CA VAL A 207 -16.42 3.86 11.69
C VAL A 207 -15.94 2.78 10.75
N ALA A 208 -16.09 2.99 9.45
CA ALA A 208 -15.59 2.08 8.42
C ALA A 208 -14.16 2.46 8.03
N ALA A 209 -13.19 1.63 8.40
CA ALA A 209 -11.76 1.78 8.09
C ALA A 209 -11.16 0.52 7.45
N PRO A 210 -11.80 -0.04 6.38
CA PRO A 210 -11.53 -1.39 5.90
C PRO A 210 -10.23 -1.52 5.11
N GLY A 211 -9.54 -0.41 4.82
CA GLY A 211 -8.33 -0.40 4.00
C GLY A 211 -8.56 -0.88 2.56
N ARG A 212 -7.47 -1.24 1.87
CA ARG A 212 -7.53 -1.70 0.47
C ARG A 212 -8.32 -3.00 0.29
N GLY A 213 -8.21 -3.91 1.27
CA GLY A 213 -8.88 -5.20 1.22
C GLY A 213 -10.41 -5.11 1.25
N GLY A 214 -10.96 -4.08 1.90
CA GLY A 214 -12.40 -3.87 2.00
C GLY A 214 -12.97 -2.80 1.06
N ALA A 215 -12.24 -2.43 0.00
CA ALA A 215 -12.72 -1.39 -0.94
C ALA A 215 -14.06 -1.76 -1.62
N GLU A 216 -14.23 -3.01 -2.03
CA GLU A 216 -15.48 -3.50 -2.63
C GLU A 216 -16.62 -3.57 -1.61
N TRP A 217 -16.31 -4.04 -0.42
CA TRP A 217 -17.28 -4.05 0.69
C TRP A 217 -17.81 -2.64 0.95
N LEU A 218 -16.93 -1.63 1.03
CA LEU A 218 -17.34 -0.25 1.24
C LEU A 218 -18.14 0.32 0.04
N ALA A 219 -17.74 -0.02 -1.19
CA ALA A 219 -18.49 0.35 -2.40
C ALA A 219 -19.88 -0.30 -2.43
N GLY A 220 -19.99 -1.55 -1.97
CA GLY A 220 -21.27 -2.26 -1.82
C GLY A 220 -22.21 -1.56 -0.86
N ILE A 221 -21.71 -1.18 0.34
CA ILE A 221 -22.49 -0.41 1.31
C ILE A 221 -22.93 0.94 0.73
N ALA A 222 -22.04 1.64 0.03
CA ALA A 222 -22.39 2.91 -0.60
C ALA A 222 -23.52 2.75 -1.63
N HIS A 223 -23.45 1.71 -2.45
CA HIS A 223 -24.46 1.41 -3.44
C HIS A 223 -25.81 1.00 -2.80
N GLU A 224 -25.79 0.14 -1.77
CA GLU A 224 -26.99 -0.34 -1.09
C GLU A 224 -27.77 0.81 -0.40
N HIS A 225 -27.04 1.84 0.04
CA HIS A 225 -27.61 2.96 0.77
C HIS A 225 -27.64 4.27 -0.02
N ASP A 226 -27.53 4.21 -1.36
CA ASP A 226 -27.58 5.38 -2.27
C ASP A 226 -26.56 6.49 -1.90
N ILE A 227 -25.41 6.12 -1.35
CA ILE A 227 -24.33 7.06 -1.05
C ILE A 227 -23.56 7.36 -2.33
N SER A 228 -23.54 8.64 -2.72
CA SER A 228 -22.84 9.09 -3.92
C SER A 228 -21.33 8.82 -3.82
N THR A 229 -20.78 8.18 -4.85
CA THR A 229 -19.35 7.90 -4.98
C THR A 229 -18.78 8.52 -6.25
N ARG A 230 -17.45 8.72 -6.27
CA ARG A 230 -16.71 9.15 -7.46
C ARG A 230 -15.57 8.19 -7.72
N ASN A 231 -15.30 7.92 -8.99
CA ASN A 231 -14.15 7.15 -9.39
C ASN A 231 -12.88 7.97 -9.23
N ASN A 232 -11.89 7.39 -8.59
CA ASN A 232 -10.53 7.90 -8.58
C ASN A 232 -9.71 7.27 -9.71
N GLU A 233 -8.53 7.82 -9.95
CA GLU A 233 -7.52 7.21 -10.82
C GLU A 233 -7.11 5.84 -10.27
N VAL A 234 -6.78 4.92 -11.18
CA VAL A 234 -6.08 3.68 -10.85
C VAL A 234 -4.66 3.73 -11.40
N ASP A 235 -3.72 3.27 -10.59
CA ASP A 235 -2.32 3.16 -10.98
C ASP A 235 -2.04 1.75 -11.49
N ILE A 236 -1.53 1.66 -12.71
CA ILE A 236 -1.11 0.41 -13.34
C ILE A 236 0.37 0.53 -13.69
N GLY A 237 1.16 -0.49 -13.37
CA GLY A 237 2.57 -0.42 -13.64
C GLY A 237 3.34 -1.69 -13.31
N VAL A 238 4.63 -1.51 -13.11
CA VAL A 238 5.59 -2.58 -12.84
C VAL A 238 6.43 -2.23 -11.62
N ARG A 239 7.06 -3.24 -11.02
CA ARG A 239 8.15 -3.03 -10.08
C ARG A 239 9.48 -3.27 -10.80
N VAL A 240 10.37 -2.32 -10.67
CA VAL A 240 11.69 -2.30 -11.30
C VAL A 240 12.73 -2.66 -10.24
N GLU A 241 13.71 -3.49 -10.60
CA GLU A 241 14.92 -3.74 -9.81
C GLU A 241 16.14 -3.32 -10.59
N VAL A 242 17.03 -2.57 -9.93
CA VAL A 242 18.32 -2.15 -10.45
C VAL A 242 19.40 -2.35 -9.37
N PRO A 243 20.69 -2.47 -9.73
CA PRO A 243 21.76 -2.45 -8.73
C PRO A 243 21.70 -1.18 -7.87
N ASN A 244 22.02 -1.28 -6.57
CA ASN A 244 22.02 -0.12 -5.67
C ASN A 244 22.84 1.05 -6.22
N SER A 245 23.98 0.75 -6.86
CA SER A 245 24.87 1.75 -7.46
C SER A 245 24.19 2.67 -8.47
N VAL A 246 23.13 2.24 -9.15
CA VAL A 246 22.36 3.06 -10.10
C VAL A 246 21.59 4.16 -9.36
N MET A 247 21.04 3.84 -8.20
CA MET A 247 20.16 4.75 -7.44
C MET A 247 20.86 5.46 -6.28
N ASP A 248 22.10 5.09 -5.93
CA ASP A 248 22.83 5.59 -4.75
C ASP A 248 22.88 7.11 -4.66
N ASN A 249 23.08 7.81 -5.78
CA ASN A 249 23.13 9.27 -5.80
C ASN A 249 21.82 9.94 -5.36
N LEU A 250 20.70 9.22 -5.47
CA LEU A 250 19.38 9.68 -5.06
C LEU A 250 19.03 9.16 -3.67
N THR A 251 19.19 7.84 -3.46
CA THR A 251 18.68 7.16 -2.27
C THR A 251 19.47 7.43 -1.00
N LYS A 252 20.79 7.66 -1.09
CA LYS A 252 21.61 8.04 0.07
C LYS A 252 21.19 9.37 0.69
N HIS A 253 20.50 10.21 -0.07
CA HIS A 253 20.07 11.52 0.40
C HIS A 253 18.56 11.61 0.63
N LEU A 254 17.76 11.17 -0.38
CA LEU A 254 16.32 11.26 -0.34
C LEU A 254 15.66 10.02 0.27
N TYR A 255 16.40 8.90 0.44
CA TYR A 255 15.90 7.56 0.67
C TYR A 255 14.96 7.09 -0.45
N GLU A 256 13.91 7.80 -0.74
CA GLU A 256 12.94 7.57 -1.81
C GLU A 256 12.84 8.78 -2.74
N ALA A 257 13.32 8.65 -3.96
CA ALA A 257 13.15 9.68 -4.98
C ALA A 257 11.75 9.55 -5.62
N LYS A 258 10.86 10.47 -5.30
CA LYS A 258 9.52 10.55 -5.91
C LYS A 258 9.59 11.41 -7.16
N MET A 259 9.76 10.77 -8.30
CA MET A 259 9.88 11.40 -9.61
C MET A 259 8.59 11.25 -10.41
N VAL A 260 8.15 12.34 -11.03
CA VAL A 260 6.98 12.39 -11.92
C VAL A 260 7.43 12.80 -13.30
N TYR A 261 6.98 12.09 -14.31
CA TYR A 261 7.21 12.36 -15.73
C TYR A 261 5.90 12.23 -16.48
N TYR A 262 5.67 13.09 -17.46
CA TYR A 262 4.55 12.95 -18.39
C TYR A 262 5.07 12.36 -19.69
N SER A 263 4.51 11.21 -20.09
CA SER A 263 4.98 10.49 -21.28
C SER A 263 4.79 11.30 -22.56
N ASP A 264 5.80 11.31 -23.43
CA ASP A 264 5.78 12.11 -24.66
C ASP A 264 4.66 11.68 -25.62
N THR A 265 4.40 10.36 -25.70
CA THR A 265 3.40 9.82 -26.65
C THR A 265 1.97 10.03 -26.20
N PHE A 266 1.69 9.86 -24.89
CA PHE A 266 0.32 9.80 -24.36
C PHE A 266 -0.01 10.84 -23.31
N GLU A 267 0.97 11.66 -22.92
CA GLU A 267 0.86 12.64 -21.82
C GLU A 267 0.37 12.02 -20.50
N ASN A 268 0.54 10.70 -20.35
CA ASN A 268 0.19 10.02 -19.12
C ASN A 268 1.18 10.39 -18.01
N LYS A 269 0.65 10.64 -16.81
CA LYS A 269 1.45 10.82 -15.62
C LYS A 269 2.07 9.48 -15.22
N VAL A 270 3.40 9.41 -15.24
CA VAL A 270 4.20 8.28 -14.76
C VAL A 270 4.98 8.71 -13.55
N ARG A 271 4.96 7.90 -12.50
CA ARG A 271 5.67 8.23 -11.26
C ARG A 271 6.40 7.04 -10.67
N THR A 272 7.52 7.31 -10.00
CA THR A 272 8.11 6.33 -9.09
C THR A 272 7.28 6.25 -7.80
N PHE A 273 7.26 5.08 -7.19
CA PHE A 273 6.55 4.84 -5.95
C PHE A 273 7.23 3.74 -5.13
N CYS A 274 7.19 3.87 -3.80
CA CYS A 274 7.68 2.84 -2.86
C CYS A 274 9.08 2.35 -3.24
N MET A 275 10.05 3.26 -3.29
CA MET A 275 11.46 2.95 -3.56
C MET A 275 12.11 2.37 -2.30
N ASN A 276 12.85 1.28 -2.48
CA ASN A 276 13.45 0.49 -1.40
C ASN A 276 14.93 0.21 -1.72
N PRO A 277 15.85 1.05 -1.23
CA PRO A 277 17.29 0.78 -1.33
C PRO A 277 17.64 -0.49 -0.53
N GLY A 278 18.46 -1.36 -1.13
CA GLY A 278 18.81 -2.64 -0.50
C GLY A 278 17.63 -3.58 -0.24
N GLY A 279 16.48 -3.31 -0.85
CA GLY A 279 15.22 -3.99 -0.54
C GLY A 279 14.99 -5.27 -1.33
N ILE A 280 13.89 -5.93 -1.04
CA ILE A 280 13.42 -7.15 -1.70
C ILE A 280 12.07 -6.92 -2.37
N VAL A 281 11.80 -7.63 -3.45
CA VAL A 281 10.47 -7.74 -4.07
C VAL A 281 9.73 -8.92 -3.47
N SER A 282 8.44 -8.74 -3.18
CA SER A 282 7.58 -9.79 -2.63
C SER A 282 6.24 -9.86 -3.36
N GLU A 283 5.56 -10.99 -3.22
CA GLU A 283 4.18 -11.16 -3.65
C GLU A 283 3.22 -10.70 -2.55
N GLU A 284 2.17 -9.98 -2.93
CA GLU A 284 0.98 -9.74 -2.12
C GLU A 284 -0.21 -10.43 -2.77
N HIS A 285 -1.04 -11.07 -1.97
CA HIS A 285 -2.24 -11.74 -2.45
C HIS A 285 -3.49 -11.04 -1.96
N TYR A 286 -4.30 -10.59 -2.91
CA TYR A 286 -5.67 -10.18 -2.68
C TYR A 286 -6.55 -11.41 -2.77
N ASN A 287 -6.99 -11.91 -1.63
CA ASN A 287 -7.98 -12.97 -1.60
C ASN A 287 -9.35 -12.34 -1.81
N PRO A 288 -10.24 -13.03 -2.55
CA PRO A 288 -11.63 -12.62 -2.61
C PRO A 288 -12.19 -12.62 -1.18
N GLY A 289 -12.67 -11.45 -0.72
CA GLY A 289 -13.50 -11.37 0.47
C GLY A 289 -14.80 -12.17 0.27
N PHE A 290 -15.63 -12.25 1.29
CA PHE A 290 -16.92 -12.97 1.26
C PHE A 290 -17.85 -12.60 0.09
N HIS A 291 -17.60 -11.50 -0.61
CA HIS A 291 -18.45 -10.96 -1.68
C HIS A 291 -17.80 -10.88 -3.07
N ASN A 292 -16.70 -11.59 -3.32
CA ASN A 292 -15.98 -11.45 -4.58
C ASN A 292 -16.53 -12.39 -5.67
N THR A 293 -16.83 -11.83 -6.84
CA THR A 293 -17.23 -12.53 -8.08
C THR A 293 -16.11 -13.40 -8.67
N PHE A 294 -14.85 -13.16 -8.30
CA PHE A 294 -13.71 -13.92 -8.78
C PHE A 294 -13.21 -14.87 -7.68
N ASN A 295 -13.51 -16.14 -7.81
CA ASN A 295 -13.08 -17.21 -6.89
C ASN A 295 -11.54 -17.45 -6.85
N GLN A 296 -10.71 -16.52 -7.33
CA GLN A 296 -9.26 -16.69 -7.41
C GLN A 296 -8.53 -15.53 -6.72
N SER A 297 -7.52 -15.89 -5.92
CA SER A 297 -6.56 -14.95 -5.36
C SER A 297 -5.76 -14.27 -6.47
N ILE A 298 -5.63 -12.94 -6.40
CA ILE A 298 -4.85 -12.14 -7.33
C ILE A 298 -3.50 -11.83 -6.68
N ALA A 299 -2.42 -12.21 -7.34
CA ALA A 299 -1.07 -11.86 -6.92
C ALA A 299 -0.63 -10.54 -7.57
N VAL A 300 -0.13 -9.63 -6.77
CA VAL A 300 0.54 -8.40 -7.20
C VAL A 300 1.91 -8.29 -6.54
N VAL A 301 2.76 -7.41 -7.06
CA VAL A 301 4.11 -7.22 -6.52
C VAL A 301 4.17 -6.04 -5.57
N ASN A 302 4.91 -6.22 -4.47
CA ASN A 302 5.27 -5.17 -3.53
C ASN A 302 6.77 -5.18 -3.24
N GLY A 303 7.28 -4.14 -2.55
CA GLY A 303 8.66 -4.06 -2.10
C GLY A 303 8.75 -3.86 -0.61
N HIS A 304 9.80 -4.40 -0.04
CA HIS A 304 10.15 -4.24 1.37
C HIS A 304 11.60 -3.80 1.52
N SER A 305 11.88 -3.03 2.55
CA SER A 305 13.23 -2.72 2.98
C SER A 305 13.37 -2.96 4.47
N TYR A 306 14.59 -3.23 4.89
CA TYR A 306 14.95 -3.40 6.29
C TYR A 306 15.71 -2.16 6.74
N ALA A 307 15.58 -1.79 8.01
CA ALA A 307 16.40 -0.75 8.61
C ALA A 307 17.82 -1.26 8.91
N ASP A 308 17.94 -2.56 9.17
CA ASP A 308 19.23 -3.21 9.37
C ASP A 308 19.97 -3.41 8.05
N GLU A 309 21.10 -2.70 7.88
CA GLU A 309 21.94 -2.77 6.67
C GLU A 309 22.49 -4.19 6.39
N ALA A 310 22.67 -5.03 7.41
CA ALA A 310 23.12 -6.40 7.24
C ALA A 310 22.09 -7.27 6.49
N SER A 311 20.85 -6.84 6.45
CA SER A 311 19.75 -7.49 5.74
C SER A 311 19.53 -6.93 4.33
N HIS A 312 20.32 -5.94 3.89
CA HIS A 312 20.19 -5.34 2.57
C HIS A 312 20.63 -6.27 1.45
N THR A 313 19.92 -6.18 0.33
CA THR A 313 20.32 -6.83 -0.93
C THR A 313 21.20 -5.90 -1.78
N GLU A 314 21.71 -6.41 -2.90
CA GLU A 314 22.47 -5.61 -3.86
C GLU A 314 21.58 -4.73 -4.76
N ASN A 315 20.26 -4.80 -4.59
CA ASN A 315 19.30 -4.12 -5.46
C ASN A 315 18.52 -3.02 -4.73
N THR A 316 18.28 -1.93 -5.45
CA THR A 316 17.19 -1.01 -5.17
C THR A 316 15.99 -1.40 -6.02
N ASN A 317 14.80 -1.48 -5.43
CA ASN A 317 13.58 -1.68 -6.18
C ASN A 317 12.59 -0.53 -5.98
N PHE A 318 11.78 -0.25 -7.01
CA PHE A 318 10.73 0.77 -6.97
C PHE A 318 9.60 0.43 -7.93
N ALA A 319 8.39 0.87 -7.61
CA ALA A 319 7.29 0.79 -8.56
C ALA A 319 7.36 1.94 -9.56
N MET A 320 7.03 1.64 -10.81
CA MET A 320 6.81 2.59 -11.89
C MET A 320 5.34 2.51 -12.25
N LEU A 321 4.58 3.57 -11.92
CA LEU A 321 3.12 3.59 -11.99
C LEU A 321 2.65 4.61 -13.01
N VAL A 322 1.71 4.20 -13.86
CA VAL A 322 0.99 5.06 -14.80
C VAL A 322 -0.40 5.32 -14.25
N SER A 323 -0.70 6.57 -13.91
CA SER A 323 -2.02 6.97 -13.43
C SER A 323 -3.02 6.99 -14.59
N THR A 324 -4.17 6.34 -14.38
CA THR A 324 -5.19 6.18 -15.39
C THR A 324 -6.55 6.59 -14.87
N SER A 325 -7.16 7.58 -15.51
CA SER A 325 -8.52 8.03 -15.26
C SER A 325 -9.47 7.41 -16.28
N PHE A 326 -10.69 7.16 -15.87
CA PHE A 326 -11.76 6.69 -16.74
C PHE A 326 -12.93 7.63 -16.70
N THR A 327 -13.63 7.72 -17.82
CA THR A 327 -14.86 8.51 -18.00
C THR A 327 -16.06 7.61 -18.13
N GLU A 328 -17.25 8.12 -17.77
CA GLU A 328 -18.52 7.44 -18.03
C GLU A 328 -18.61 6.94 -19.49
N PRO A 329 -19.19 5.77 -19.74
CA PRO A 329 -20.00 4.96 -18.80
C PRO A 329 -19.18 3.98 -17.94
N PHE A 330 -17.85 3.97 -18.02
CA PHE A 330 -17.02 3.06 -17.24
C PHE A 330 -16.76 3.62 -15.82
N ASN A 331 -17.16 2.87 -14.79
CA ASN A 331 -17.10 3.28 -13.40
C ASN A 331 -16.48 2.23 -12.44
N GLN A 332 -15.69 1.31 -12.98
CA GLN A 332 -15.06 0.22 -12.22
C GLN A 332 -13.52 0.18 -12.36
N PRO A 333 -12.80 1.24 -12.02
CA PRO A 333 -11.34 1.31 -12.23
C PRO A 333 -10.58 0.23 -11.45
N ILE A 334 -11.05 -0.15 -10.26
CA ILE A 334 -10.44 -1.23 -9.44
C ILE A 334 -10.53 -2.56 -10.18
N GLU A 335 -11.68 -2.87 -10.78
CA GLU A 335 -11.88 -4.10 -11.57
C GLU A 335 -10.96 -4.14 -12.79
N TYR A 336 -10.78 -3.01 -13.46
CA TYR A 336 -9.84 -2.91 -14.56
C TYR A 336 -8.42 -3.25 -14.12
N GLY A 337 -7.94 -2.68 -13.00
CA GLY A 337 -6.62 -2.99 -12.44
C GLY A 337 -6.47 -4.47 -12.06
N ARG A 338 -7.51 -5.06 -11.48
CA ARG A 338 -7.56 -6.49 -11.15
C ARG A 338 -7.47 -7.36 -12.39
N TYR A 339 -8.21 -7.01 -13.44
CA TYR A 339 -8.19 -7.75 -14.70
C TYR A 339 -6.78 -7.79 -15.32
N ILE A 340 -6.05 -6.67 -15.29
CA ILE A 340 -4.65 -6.63 -15.73
C ILE A 340 -3.76 -7.54 -14.87
N ALA A 341 -3.91 -7.51 -13.55
CA ALA A 341 -3.15 -8.38 -12.65
C ALA A 341 -3.47 -9.86 -12.89
N GLN A 342 -4.75 -10.22 -13.06
CA GLN A 342 -5.18 -11.59 -13.37
C GLN A 342 -4.59 -12.10 -14.68
N LEU A 343 -4.50 -11.26 -15.70
CA LEU A 343 -3.89 -11.62 -16.98
C LEU A 343 -2.42 -12.03 -16.80
N GLY A 344 -1.66 -11.27 -15.99
CA GLY A 344 -0.30 -11.63 -15.59
C GLY A 344 -0.22 -12.95 -14.82
N ASN A 345 -1.12 -13.14 -13.85
CA ASN A 345 -1.16 -14.34 -13.03
C ASN A 345 -1.53 -15.57 -13.87
N MET A 346 -2.46 -15.44 -14.82
CA MET A 346 -2.84 -16.52 -15.73
C MET A 346 -1.63 -17.03 -16.54
N LEU A 347 -0.80 -16.12 -17.04
CA LEU A 347 0.38 -16.44 -17.84
C LEU A 347 1.53 -17.04 -17.02
N THR A 348 1.49 -16.91 -15.70
CA THR A 348 2.53 -17.37 -14.77
C THR A 348 2.10 -18.50 -13.85
N GLY A 349 0.90 -19.07 -14.08
CA GLY A 349 0.37 -20.12 -13.21
C GLY A 349 -0.04 -19.63 -11.81
N GLY A 350 -0.42 -18.36 -11.69
CA GLY A 350 -0.90 -17.74 -10.46
C GLY A 350 0.18 -16.95 -9.68
N GLY A 351 1.36 -16.75 -10.25
CA GLY A 351 2.48 -16.01 -9.67
C GLY A 351 2.73 -14.66 -10.36
N ILE A 352 3.94 -14.14 -10.20
CA ILE A 352 4.41 -12.86 -10.73
C ILE A 352 5.28 -13.08 -11.97
N MET A 353 5.09 -12.23 -12.99
CA MET A 353 5.91 -12.23 -14.19
C MET A 353 7.14 -11.34 -14.01
N VAL A 354 8.30 -11.79 -14.51
CA VAL A 354 9.53 -11.00 -14.61
C VAL A 354 10.01 -10.94 -16.04
N GLN A 355 10.45 -9.73 -16.47
CA GLN A 355 11.07 -9.52 -17.78
C GLN A 355 12.26 -8.58 -17.66
N ARG A 356 13.33 -8.87 -18.40
CA ARG A 356 14.46 -7.97 -18.53
C ARG A 356 14.11 -6.80 -19.44
N LEU A 357 14.45 -5.57 -19.02
CA LEU A 357 14.18 -4.38 -19.81
C LEU A 357 14.75 -4.48 -21.25
N GLY A 358 15.98 -4.98 -21.41
CA GLY A 358 16.58 -5.14 -22.74
C GLY A 358 15.81 -6.11 -23.65
N ASP A 359 15.18 -7.15 -23.10
CA ASP A 359 14.34 -8.05 -23.89
C ASP A 359 13.00 -7.38 -24.25
N LEU A 360 12.39 -6.65 -23.31
CA LEU A 360 11.19 -5.87 -23.56
C LEU A 360 11.38 -4.85 -24.70
N LEU A 361 12.48 -4.07 -24.66
CA LEU A 361 12.80 -3.07 -25.69
C LEU A 361 13.02 -3.67 -27.07
N MET A 362 13.41 -4.94 -27.14
CA MET A 362 13.61 -5.69 -28.39
C MET A 362 12.38 -6.50 -28.79
N GLY A 363 11.24 -6.36 -28.08
CA GLY A 363 10.03 -7.14 -28.34
C GLY A 363 10.21 -8.65 -28.14
N ARG A 364 11.00 -9.05 -27.16
CA ARG A 364 11.33 -10.47 -26.91
C ARG A 364 10.91 -10.90 -25.53
N ARG A 365 10.38 -12.11 -25.43
CA ARG A 365 10.16 -12.78 -24.15
C ARG A 365 11.50 -13.01 -23.43
N THR A 366 11.55 -12.78 -22.13
CA THR A 366 12.61 -13.29 -21.27
C THR A 366 12.39 -14.76 -20.97
N ASP A 367 13.44 -15.55 -20.99
CA ASP A 367 13.50 -16.95 -20.56
C ASP A 367 14.53 -17.12 -19.44
N GLU A 368 14.57 -18.32 -18.85
CA GLU A 368 15.50 -18.66 -17.75
C GLU A 368 16.99 -18.44 -18.14
N SER A 369 17.37 -18.74 -19.38
CA SER A 369 18.74 -18.56 -19.85
C SER A 369 19.12 -17.08 -19.91
N ARG A 370 18.19 -16.26 -20.36
CA ARG A 370 18.37 -14.80 -20.44
C ARG A 370 18.41 -14.17 -19.05
N LEU A 371 17.54 -14.64 -18.14
CA LEU A 371 17.49 -14.15 -16.77
C LEU A 371 18.80 -14.46 -16.02
N ARG A 372 19.37 -15.66 -16.22
CA ARG A 372 20.68 -16.03 -15.64
C ARG A 372 21.84 -15.17 -16.14
N LYS A 373 21.74 -14.58 -17.33
CA LYS A 373 22.76 -13.67 -17.90
C LYS A 373 22.60 -12.22 -17.45
N SER A 374 21.54 -11.89 -16.70
CA SER A 374 21.33 -10.54 -16.19
C SER A 374 22.38 -10.18 -15.13
N THR A 375 22.85 -8.95 -15.15
CA THR A 375 23.68 -8.38 -14.07
C THR A 375 22.88 -8.13 -12.82
N THR A 376 21.61 -7.73 -12.95
CA THR A 376 20.66 -7.61 -11.85
C THR A 376 20.02 -8.96 -11.58
N ARG A 377 20.07 -9.42 -10.34
CA ARG A 377 19.42 -10.65 -9.89
C ARG A 377 18.09 -10.31 -9.25
N ALA A 378 16.98 -10.83 -9.81
CA ALA A 378 15.67 -10.64 -9.23
C ALA A 378 15.63 -11.22 -7.80
N THR A 379 15.18 -10.41 -6.85
CA THR A 379 15.08 -10.83 -5.44
C THR A 379 13.86 -11.72 -5.20
N LEU A 380 12.80 -11.60 -6.02
CA LEU A 380 11.66 -12.52 -6.03
C LEU A 380 12.03 -13.77 -6.86
N THR A 381 12.56 -14.79 -6.20
CA THR A 381 13.06 -16.01 -6.86
C THR A 381 11.96 -16.89 -7.46
N THR A 382 10.70 -16.69 -7.06
CA THR A 382 9.52 -17.39 -7.59
C THR A 382 8.93 -16.74 -8.84
N ALA A 383 9.45 -15.57 -9.24
CA ALA A 383 8.95 -14.86 -10.43
C ALA A 383 9.23 -15.65 -11.72
N VAL A 384 8.23 -15.73 -12.59
CA VAL A 384 8.27 -16.51 -13.83
C VAL A 384 8.72 -15.62 -15.00
N PRO A 385 9.76 -15.98 -15.74
CA PRO A 385 10.17 -15.24 -16.93
C PRO A 385 9.08 -15.19 -17.99
N GLY A 386 8.80 -14.00 -18.52
CA GLY A 386 7.70 -13.82 -19.46
C GLY A 386 7.87 -12.62 -20.39
N ASP A 387 6.74 -12.17 -20.91
CA ASP A 387 6.63 -11.00 -21.77
C ASP A 387 5.49 -10.11 -21.31
N LEU A 388 5.82 -8.93 -20.78
CA LEU A 388 4.87 -7.96 -20.26
C LEU A 388 3.98 -7.32 -21.35
N SER A 389 4.36 -7.43 -22.63
CA SER A 389 3.53 -6.94 -23.73
C SER A 389 2.21 -7.72 -23.90
N PHE A 390 2.14 -8.93 -23.34
CA PHE A 390 0.89 -9.70 -23.26
C PHE A 390 0.00 -9.33 -22.08
N VAL A 391 0.48 -8.51 -21.16
CA VAL A 391 -0.22 -8.18 -19.91
C VAL A 391 -0.60 -6.71 -19.88
N LEU A 392 0.36 -5.82 -20.12
CA LEU A 392 0.14 -4.39 -20.00
C LEU A 392 -0.43 -3.80 -21.29
N PRO A 393 -1.47 -2.97 -21.23
CA PRO A 393 -1.93 -2.23 -22.38
C PRO A 393 -0.81 -1.41 -23.02
N HIS A 394 -0.83 -1.29 -24.34
CA HIS A 394 0.20 -0.58 -25.12
C HIS A 394 0.51 0.81 -24.55
N ARG A 395 -0.53 1.57 -24.18
CA ARG A 395 -0.40 2.91 -23.61
C ARG A 395 0.45 2.90 -22.33
N HIS A 396 0.20 1.96 -21.41
CA HIS A 396 0.95 1.83 -20.15
C HIS A 396 2.39 1.42 -20.39
N LEU A 397 2.58 0.43 -21.24
CA LEU A 397 3.91 -0.09 -21.55
C LEU A 397 4.79 0.98 -22.19
N THR A 398 4.27 1.71 -23.17
CA THR A 398 4.98 2.83 -23.85
C THR A 398 5.34 3.92 -22.83
N SER A 399 4.39 4.37 -22.02
CA SER A 399 4.61 5.39 -20.99
C SER A 399 5.69 4.98 -19.98
N ILE A 400 5.70 3.70 -19.55
CA ILE A 400 6.74 3.16 -18.66
C ILE A 400 8.11 3.18 -19.32
N ILE A 401 8.21 2.77 -20.59
CA ILE A 401 9.48 2.74 -21.34
C ILE A 401 10.04 4.17 -21.50
N GLU A 402 9.19 5.12 -21.86
CA GLU A 402 9.59 6.54 -22.01
C GLU A 402 10.08 7.10 -20.68
N ALA A 403 9.36 6.87 -19.58
CA ALA A 403 9.76 7.30 -18.25
C ALA A 403 11.09 6.65 -17.80
N LEU A 404 11.30 5.36 -18.04
CA LEU A 404 12.58 4.70 -17.73
C LEU A 404 13.75 5.32 -18.51
N ARG A 405 13.53 5.68 -19.77
CA ARG A 405 14.55 6.38 -20.57
C ARG A 405 14.85 7.78 -20.04
N ALA A 406 13.80 8.52 -19.63
CA ALA A 406 13.99 9.83 -19.02
C ALA A 406 14.76 9.72 -17.70
N PHE A 407 14.39 8.76 -16.83
CA PHE A 407 15.02 8.57 -15.53
C PHE A 407 16.47 8.07 -15.64
N ASN A 408 16.82 7.36 -16.70
CA ASN A 408 18.20 6.97 -16.96
C ASN A 408 19.17 8.16 -17.12
N ASN A 409 18.68 9.37 -17.42
CA ASN A 409 19.53 10.56 -17.46
C ASN A 409 19.91 11.06 -16.06
N VAL A 410 19.09 10.78 -15.06
CA VAL A 410 19.29 11.19 -13.66
C VAL A 410 19.95 10.07 -12.85
N ALA A 411 19.65 8.82 -13.17
CA ALA A 411 20.18 7.61 -12.54
C ALA A 411 20.65 6.64 -13.65
N PRO A 412 21.84 6.87 -14.24
CA PRO A 412 22.36 6.06 -15.36
C PRO A 412 22.65 4.61 -14.94
N GLY A 413 22.22 3.63 -15.76
CA GLY A 413 22.42 2.19 -15.58
C GLY A 413 21.16 1.40 -15.87
#